data_f8d6c2225108486877b770d65f14b884
#
_entry.id   f8d6c2225108486877b770d65f14b884
#
_cell.length_a   1.000
_cell.length_b   1.000
_cell.length_c   1.000
_cell.angle_alpha   90.00
_cell.angle_beta   90.00
_cell.angle_gamma   90.00
#
_symmetry.space_group_name_H-M   'P 1'
#
loop_
_entity.id
_entity.type
_entity.pdbx_description
1 polymer ?
#
loop_
_entity_poly.entity_id
_entity_poly.type
_entity_poly.pdbx_seq_one_letter_code
_entity_poly.pdbx_strand_id
1 'polypeptide(L)'
;MARRRSAARIGVTGLGQREELAPGVFINTFYRGCTPGFIYTEDGIVLVDTPLIPTQAVDWRTQIEEEYPDTPFLCLINTDHHRGHALGNQYFLPVRVLAHERAYKEMSGYTENFKERVRNSFKREPEIQAQLNNIIIVPPDITFTQRATLLYGDRRIELIYVGGHTPATCIVWLPEEKVCFVGDIVWVDQHPYM
;
A
#
# COMPACT_ATOMS: atom_id res chain seq x y z
N MET A 1 12.68 -33.05 -18.84
CA MET A 1 11.51 -33.25 -17.96
C MET A 1 11.57 -32.26 -16.82
N ALA A 2 10.90 -31.11 -16.98
CA ALA A 2 10.88 -30.05 -15.96
C ALA A 2 9.75 -30.37 -14.97
N ARG A 3 10.10 -30.59 -13.71
CA ARG A 3 9.13 -30.76 -12.61
C ARG A 3 8.42 -29.42 -12.37
N ARG A 4 7.12 -29.35 -12.68
CA ARG A 4 6.23 -28.31 -12.19
C ARG A 4 6.22 -28.38 -10.66
N ARG A 5 6.78 -27.38 -10.00
CA ARG A 5 6.56 -27.19 -8.56
C ARG A 5 5.12 -26.70 -8.39
N SER A 6 4.32 -27.53 -7.78
CA SER A 6 2.99 -27.19 -7.28
C SER A 6 3.11 -26.03 -6.30
N ALA A 7 2.42 -24.92 -6.57
CA ALA A 7 2.25 -23.86 -5.59
C ALA A 7 1.50 -24.45 -4.39
N ALA A 8 2.18 -24.56 -3.27
CA ALA A 8 1.58 -24.96 -2.01
C ALA A 8 0.63 -23.83 -1.58
N ARG A 9 -0.67 -24.12 -1.58
CA ARG A 9 -1.66 -23.30 -0.87
C ARG A 9 -1.36 -23.42 0.62
N ILE A 10 -0.71 -22.42 1.17
CA ILE A 10 -0.55 -22.29 2.61
C ILE A 10 -1.88 -21.79 3.15
N GLY A 11 -2.67 -22.68 3.70
CA GLY A 11 -3.88 -22.34 4.44
C GLY A 11 -3.50 -21.64 5.73
N VAL A 12 -3.60 -20.31 5.74
CA VAL A 12 -3.56 -19.53 6.97
C VAL A 12 -4.97 -19.43 7.51
N THR A 13 -5.20 -20.01 8.66
CA THR A 13 -6.42 -19.86 9.42
C THR A 13 -6.56 -18.40 9.87
N GLY A 14 -7.47 -17.66 9.22
CA GLY A 14 -8.24 -16.64 9.92
C GLY A 14 -7.87 -15.18 9.82
N LEU A 15 -6.91 -14.68 9.03
CA LEU A 15 -6.78 -13.24 8.75
C LEU A 15 -6.07 -13.03 7.40
N GLY A 16 -6.82 -12.55 6.41
CA GLY A 16 -6.31 -12.01 5.16
C GLY A 16 -5.67 -13.02 4.18
N GLN A 17 -6.20 -13.08 2.97
CA GLN A 17 -5.61 -13.89 1.92
C GLN A 17 -4.48 -13.09 1.26
N ARG A 18 -3.24 -13.36 1.67
CA ARG A 18 -2.06 -12.87 0.95
C ARG A 18 -1.86 -13.76 -0.29
N GLU A 19 -1.53 -13.12 -1.39
CA GLU A 19 -1.28 -13.76 -2.68
C GLU A 19 0.07 -13.33 -3.22
N GLU A 20 0.86 -14.27 -3.74
CA GLU A 20 2.09 -14.01 -4.46
C GLU A 20 1.79 -13.93 -5.96
N LEU A 21 1.92 -12.73 -6.55
CA LEU A 21 1.66 -12.49 -7.98
C LEU A 21 2.83 -12.89 -8.88
N ALA A 22 4.03 -12.69 -8.38
CA ALA A 22 5.30 -13.08 -8.99
C ALA A 22 6.32 -13.35 -7.88
N PRO A 23 7.43 -14.04 -8.13
CA PRO A 23 8.43 -14.31 -7.10
C PRO A 23 8.82 -13.04 -6.34
N GLY A 24 8.53 -13.00 -5.03
CA GLY A 24 8.82 -11.86 -4.17
C GLY A 24 7.86 -10.66 -4.30
N VAL A 25 6.76 -10.77 -5.05
CA VAL A 25 5.76 -9.70 -5.20
C VAL A 25 4.44 -10.16 -4.62
N PHE A 26 4.00 -9.53 -3.56
CA PHE A 26 2.85 -9.96 -2.76
C PHE A 26 1.79 -8.87 -2.67
N ILE A 27 0.52 -9.30 -2.57
CA ILE A 27 -0.63 -8.44 -2.28
C ILE A 27 -1.49 -9.06 -1.17
N ASN A 28 -2.36 -8.24 -0.59
CA ASN A 28 -3.42 -8.73 0.29
C ASN A 28 -4.75 -8.10 -0.12
N THR A 29 -5.68 -8.94 -0.60
CA THR A 29 -7.00 -8.53 -1.10
C THR A 29 -8.08 -8.48 -0.03
N PHE A 30 -7.76 -8.82 1.21
CA PHE A 30 -8.72 -8.90 2.31
C PHE A 30 -8.93 -7.57 3.04
N TYR A 31 -7.94 -6.70 3.06
CA TYR A 31 -8.00 -5.45 3.81
C TYR A 31 -8.95 -4.43 3.17
N ARG A 32 -9.55 -3.61 4.03
CA ARG A 32 -10.45 -2.54 3.60
C ARG A 32 -9.68 -1.30 3.18
N GLY A 33 -10.12 -0.69 2.09
CA GLY A 33 -9.61 0.59 1.60
C GLY A 33 -8.74 0.48 0.37
N CYS A 34 -7.84 -0.48 0.33
CA CYS A 34 -7.00 -0.78 -0.83
C CYS A 34 -6.57 -2.25 -0.83
N THR A 35 -5.88 -2.65 -1.88
CA THR A 35 -5.13 -3.89 -1.96
C THR A 35 -3.65 -3.57 -1.74
N PRO A 36 -3.15 -3.54 -0.49
CA PRO A 36 -1.75 -3.23 -0.24
C PRO A 36 -0.87 -4.36 -0.73
N GLY A 37 0.36 -4.03 -1.09
CA GLY A 37 1.35 -5.00 -1.48
C GLY A 37 2.72 -4.74 -0.89
N PHE A 38 3.61 -5.69 -1.12
CA PHE A 38 5.05 -5.47 -0.91
C PHE A 38 5.87 -6.21 -1.96
N ILE A 39 7.07 -5.71 -2.15
CA ILE A 39 8.06 -6.23 -3.08
C ILE A 39 9.30 -6.56 -2.25
N TYR A 40 9.63 -7.84 -2.18
CA TYR A 40 10.88 -8.30 -1.59
C TYR A 40 12.02 -8.10 -2.60
N THR A 41 13.13 -7.53 -2.15
CA THR A 41 14.36 -7.32 -2.92
C THR A 41 15.56 -7.81 -2.12
N GLU A 42 16.72 -7.93 -2.76
CA GLU A 42 17.96 -8.29 -2.05
C GLU A 42 18.38 -7.24 -1.00
N ASP A 43 17.97 -5.98 -1.17
CA ASP A 43 18.30 -4.88 -0.24
C ASP A 43 17.27 -4.71 0.89
N GLY A 44 16.07 -5.28 0.76
CA GLY A 44 14.98 -5.13 1.71
C GLY A 44 13.59 -5.14 1.06
N ILE A 45 12.62 -4.56 1.73
CA ILE A 45 11.21 -4.58 1.32
C ILE A 45 10.73 -3.19 0.92
N VAL A 46 10.10 -3.10 -0.25
CA VAL A 46 9.35 -1.94 -0.71
C VAL A 46 7.87 -2.20 -0.50
N LEU A 47 7.20 -1.32 0.24
CA LEU A 47 5.77 -1.40 0.50
C LEU A 47 4.99 -0.60 -0.56
N VAL A 48 3.80 -1.06 -0.93
CA VAL A 48 2.87 -0.36 -1.82
C VAL A 48 1.52 -0.25 -1.14
N ASP A 49 1.12 0.98 -0.85
CA ASP A 49 -0.08 1.34 -0.10
C ASP A 49 -0.16 0.72 1.31
N THR A 50 -1.11 1.17 2.10
CA THR A 50 -1.31 0.71 3.48
C THR A 50 -2.79 0.52 3.79
N PRO A 51 -3.15 -0.51 4.58
CA PRO A 51 -4.52 -0.68 5.03
C PRO A 51 -5.05 0.54 5.79
N LEU A 52 -6.32 0.87 5.54
CA LEU A 52 -7.03 1.99 6.19
C LEU A 52 -7.22 1.76 7.70
N ILE A 53 -7.58 0.54 8.09
CA ILE A 53 -7.95 0.22 9.47
C ILE A 53 -6.69 -0.06 10.28
N PRO A 54 -6.49 0.61 11.43
CA PRO A 54 -5.27 0.49 12.24
C PRO A 54 -4.85 -0.94 12.57
N THR A 55 -5.78 -1.78 13.03
CA THR A 55 -5.48 -3.19 13.33
C THR A 55 -5.04 -3.97 12.09
N GLN A 56 -5.59 -3.66 10.92
CA GLN A 56 -5.19 -4.30 9.66
C GLN A 56 -3.80 -3.82 9.20
N ALA A 57 -3.48 -2.54 9.42
CA ALA A 57 -2.15 -2.02 9.11
C ALA A 57 -1.06 -2.63 10.00
N VAL A 58 -1.35 -2.79 11.30
CA VAL A 58 -0.47 -3.47 12.25
C VAL A 58 -0.33 -4.94 11.88
N ASP A 59 -1.43 -5.62 11.58
CA ASP A 59 -1.44 -7.03 11.16
C ASP A 59 -0.60 -7.23 9.88
N TRP A 60 -0.78 -6.37 8.87
CA TRP A 60 -0.01 -6.42 7.63
C TRP A 60 1.49 -6.28 7.86
N ARG A 61 1.88 -5.31 8.69
CA ARG A 61 3.27 -5.12 9.10
C ARG A 61 3.81 -6.36 9.80
N THR A 62 3.07 -6.88 10.78
CA THR A 62 3.49 -8.05 11.58
C THR A 62 3.70 -9.28 10.70
N GLN A 63 2.78 -9.55 9.77
CA GLN A 63 2.91 -10.68 8.84
C GLN A 63 4.19 -10.58 7.99
N ILE A 64 4.55 -9.37 7.54
CA ILE A 64 5.76 -9.16 6.75
C ILE A 64 7.00 -9.37 7.62
N GLU A 65 7.03 -8.78 8.82
CA GLU A 65 8.18 -8.88 9.75
C GLU A 65 8.40 -10.32 10.25
N GLU A 66 7.33 -11.09 10.44
CA GLU A 66 7.43 -12.52 10.84
C GLU A 66 7.99 -13.40 9.71
N GLU A 67 7.64 -13.11 8.47
CA GLU A 67 8.12 -13.91 7.33
C GLU A 67 9.51 -13.50 6.87
N TYR A 68 9.84 -12.22 7.00
CA TYR A 68 11.15 -11.65 6.60
C TYR A 68 11.81 -10.97 7.79
N PRO A 69 12.17 -11.72 8.85
CA PRO A 69 12.80 -11.15 10.02
C PRO A 69 14.13 -10.48 9.64
N ASP A 70 14.44 -9.38 10.31
CA ASP A 70 15.67 -8.59 10.10
C ASP A 70 15.79 -7.94 8.70
N THR A 71 14.76 -8.02 7.87
CA THR A 71 14.74 -7.40 6.54
C THR A 71 14.20 -5.98 6.64
N PRO A 72 14.96 -4.94 6.28
CA PRO A 72 14.52 -3.55 6.45
C PRO A 72 13.41 -3.19 5.47
N PHE A 73 12.48 -2.34 5.90
CA PHE A 73 11.60 -1.61 5.00
C PHE A 73 12.39 -0.45 4.37
N LEU A 74 12.53 -0.46 3.05
CA LEU A 74 13.32 0.53 2.29
C LEU A 74 12.54 1.81 2.04
N CYS A 75 11.30 1.65 1.57
CA CYS A 75 10.36 2.74 1.38
C CYS A 75 8.92 2.23 1.32
N LEU A 76 7.98 3.14 1.49
CA LEU A 76 6.55 2.94 1.32
C LEU A 76 6.07 3.83 0.19
N ILE A 77 5.48 3.26 -0.85
CA ILE A 77 4.92 3.98 -1.99
C ILE A 77 3.41 4.09 -1.79
N ASN A 78 2.86 5.32 -1.85
CA ASN A 78 1.41 5.49 -1.96
C ASN A 78 1.04 5.76 -3.42
N THR A 79 0.14 4.93 -3.96
CA THR A 79 -0.39 5.09 -5.31
C THR A 79 -1.37 6.25 -5.41
N ASP A 80 -1.96 6.64 -4.26
CA ASP A 80 -2.93 7.72 -4.13
C ASP A 80 -2.80 8.39 -2.75
N HIS A 81 -3.38 9.59 -2.59
CA HIS A 81 -3.45 10.30 -1.31
C HIS A 81 -4.68 9.95 -0.48
N HIS A 82 -5.65 9.22 -1.04
CA HIS A 82 -6.87 8.87 -0.34
C HIS A 82 -6.58 8.02 0.92
N ARG A 83 -7.51 8.14 1.87
CA ARG A 83 -7.42 7.44 3.17
C ARG A 83 -7.20 5.93 3.04
N GLY A 84 -7.74 5.32 1.98
CA GLY A 84 -7.62 3.88 1.72
C GLY A 84 -6.18 3.42 1.46
N HIS A 85 -5.32 4.32 0.99
CA HIS A 85 -3.94 4.04 0.58
C HIS A 85 -2.90 4.55 1.58
N ALA A 86 -3.23 5.61 2.34
CA ALA A 86 -2.21 6.39 3.05
C ALA A 86 -2.41 6.51 4.57
N LEU A 87 -3.60 6.25 5.13
CA LEU A 87 -3.80 6.42 6.58
C LEU A 87 -3.04 5.42 7.43
N GLY A 88 -2.71 4.27 6.88
CA GLY A 88 -1.88 3.28 7.56
C GLY A 88 -0.38 3.61 7.60
N ASN A 89 0.09 4.65 6.90
CA ASN A 89 1.52 5.02 6.83
C ASN A 89 2.16 5.15 8.21
N GLN A 90 1.42 5.71 9.18
CA GLN A 90 1.88 5.90 10.56
C GLN A 90 2.36 4.61 11.24
N TYR A 91 1.83 3.45 10.84
CA TYR A 91 2.17 2.16 11.44
C TYR A 91 3.45 1.54 10.84
N PHE A 92 3.99 2.15 9.79
CA PHE A 92 5.22 1.71 9.14
C PHE A 92 6.42 2.62 9.40
N LEU A 93 6.21 3.70 10.17
CA LEU A 93 7.33 4.57 10.56
C LEU A 93 8.44 3.76 11.29
N PRO A 94 9.71 4.13 11.07
CA PRO A 94 10.22 5.35 10.43
C PRO A 94 10.49 5.24 8.90
N VAL A 95 9.80 4.36 8.19
CA VAL A 95 10.00 4.20 6.74
C VAL A 95 9.74 5.51 5.98
N ARG A 96 10.54 5.76 4.93
CA ARG A 96 10.35 6.91 4.06
C ARG A 96 9.14 6.69 3.14
N VAL A 97 8.28 7.70 3.03
CA VAL A 97 7.07 7.63 2.20
C VAL A 97 7.29 8.35 0.88
N LEU A 98 7.05 7.63 -0.22
CA LEU A 98 7.22 8.11 -1.59
C LEU A 98 5.85 8.16 -2.29
N ALA A 99 5.52 9.30 -2.90
CA ALA A 99 4.30 9.44 -3.70
C ALA A 99 4.44 10.57 -4.75
N HIS A 100 3.41 10.76 -5.57
CA HIS A 100 3.35 11.92 -6.46
C HIS A 100 3.30 13.24 -5.65
N GLU A 101 3.91 14.32 -6.15
CA GLU A 101 3.98 15.62 -5.46
C GLU A 101 2.62 16.19 -5.05
N ARG A 102 1.57 15.90 -5.82
CA ARG A 102 0.20 16.31 -5.49
C ARG A 102 -0.36 15.55 -4.29
N ALA A 103 0.08 14.31 -4.04
CA ALA A 103 -0.28 13.59 -2.83
C ALA A 103 0.29 14.29 -1.58
N TYR A 104 1.53 14.77 -1.65
CA TYR A 104 2.11 15.60 -0.59
C TYR A 104 1.27 16.85 -0.34
N LYS A 105 0.91 17.57 -1.39
CA LYS A 105 0.11 18.81 -1.29
C LYS A 105 -1.24 18.55 -0.63
N GLU A 106 -1.96 17.51 -1.06
CA GLU A 106 -3.26 17.15 -0.50
C GLU A 106 -3.16 16.71 0.95
N MET A 107 -2.26 15.78 1.26
CA MET A 107 -2.13 15.21 2.60
C MET A 107 -1.61 16.23 3.62
N SER A 108 -0.76 17.16 3.21
CA SER A 108 -0.30 18.28 4.07
C SER A 108 -1.42 19.25 4.43
N GLY A 109 -2.49 19.27 3.64
CA GLY A 109 -3.71 20.05 3.91
C GLY A 109 -4.74 19.32 4.79
N TYR A 110 -4.51 18.08 5.19
CA TYR A 110 -5.46 17.33 6.01
C TYR A 110 -5.49 17.85 7.46
N THR A 111 -6.67 18.30 7.86
CA THR A 111 -6.94 18.91 9.18
C THR A 111 -7.74 17.95 10.08
N GLU A 112 -8.05 18.39 11.30
CA GLU A 112 -8.96 17.65 12.19
C GLU A 112 -10.34 17.40 11.54
N ASN A 113 -10.84 18.31 10.72
CA ASN A 113 -12.10 18.10 9.99
C ASN A 113 -12.00 16.88 9.04
N PHE A 114 -10.85 16.65 8.41
CA PHE A 114 -10.64 15.46 7.61
C PHE A 114 -10.67 14.20 8.48
N LYS A 115 -9.94 14.19 9.59
CA LYS A 115 -9.91 13.06 10.52
C LYS A 115 -11.30 12.76 11.10
N GLU A 116 -12.06 13.79 11.42
CA GLU A 116 -13.44 13.64 11.89
C GLU A 116 -14.35 13.02 10.82
N ARG A 117 -14.24 13.45 9.55
CA ARG A 117 -14.99 12.82 8.45
C ARG A 117 -14.62 11.34 8.29
N VAL A 118 -13.34 10.99 8.43
CA VAL A 118 -12.89 9.61 8.39
C VAL A 118 -13.54 8.82 9.53
N ARG A 119 -13.46 9.29 10.78
CA ARG A 119 -14.12 8.64 11.93
C ARG A 119 -15.61 8.46 11.73
N ASN A 120 -16.29 9.51 11.26
CA ASN A 120 -17.73 9.51 11.04
C ASN A 120 -18.20 8.58 9.91
N SER A 121 -17.32 8.26 8.96
CA SER A 121 -17.65 7.25 7.94
C SER A 121 -17.81 5.84 8.51
N PHE A 122 -17.31 5.60 9.72
CA PHE A 122 -17.42 4.33 10.46
C PHE A 122 -18.39 4.40 11.66
N LYS A 123 -19.32 5.37 11.69
CA LYS A 123 -20.28 5.52 12.80
C LYS A 123 -21.17 4.30 13.07
N ARG A 124 -21.30 3.39 12.10
CA ARG A 124 -22.02 2.12 12.23
C ARG A 124 -21.14 0.95 12.67
N GLU A 125 -19.85 1.19 12.82
CA GLU A 125 -18.82 0.22 13.18
C GLU A 125 -17.98 0.80 14.34
N PRO A 126 -18.54 0.87 15.57
CA PRO A 126 -17.94 1.61 16.68
C PRO A 126 -16.54 1.11 17.07
N GLU A 127 -16.26 -0.18 16.88
CA GLU A 127 -14.94 -0.76 17.15
C GLU A 127 -13.87 -0.23 16.19
N ILE A 128 -14.22 -0.06 14.89
CA ILE A 128 -13.33 0.56 13.92
C ILE A 128 -13.21 2.06 14.16
N GLN A 129 -14.35 2.71 14.44
CA GLN A 129 -14.37 4.14 14.73
C GLN A 129 -13.45 4.49 15.92
N ALA A 130 -13.47 3.68 16.97
CA ALA A 130 -12.62 3.87 18.16
C ALA A 130 -11.12 3.78 17.80
N GLN A 131 -10.71 2.88 16.91
CA GLN A 131 -9.33 2.76 16.46
C GLN A 131 -8.84 4.01 15.70
N LEU A 132 -9.76 4.74 15.06
CA LEU A 132 -9.46 5.93 14.27
C LEU A 132 -9.37 7.23 15.10
N ASN A 133 -9.44 7.16 16.44
CA ASN A 133 -9.36 8.35 17.30
C ASN A 133 -7.96 9.01 17.27
N ASN A 134 -6.92 8.22 17.06
CA ASN A 134 -5.53 8.68 17.12
C ASN A 134 -4.86 8.68 15.71
N ILE A 135 -5.58 9.08 14.68
CA ILE A 135 -5.02 9.16 13.33
C ILE A 135 -3.91 10.21 13.28
N ILE A 136 -2.74 9.79 12.83
CA ILE A 136 -1.63 10.66 12.47
C ILE A 136 -1.53 10.65 10.95
N ILE A 137 -1.58 11.83 10.34
CA ILE A 137 -1.34 11.97 8.90
C ILE A 137 0.17 11.99 8.67
N VAL A 138 0.65 11.08 7.83
CA VAL A 138 2.06 10.98 7.42
C VAL A 138 2.12 11.24 5.92
N PRO A 139 2.33 12.49 5.49
CA PRO A 139 2.50 12.83 4.09
C PRO A 139 3.79 12.20 3.52
N PRO A 140 3.89 12.04 2.21
CA PRO A 140 5.13 11.58 1.59
C PRO A 140 6.25 12.60 1.84
N ASP A 141 7.43 12.12 2.15
CA ASP A 141 8.65 12.93 2.35
C ASP A 141 9.62 12.82 1.15
N ILE A 142 9.31 11.94 0.21
CA ILE A 142 9.95 11.85 -1.10
C ILE A 142 8.86 11.98 -2.17
N THR A 143 9.05 12.88 -3.14
CA THR A 143 8.05 13.09 -4.18
C THR A 143 8.64 13.01 -5.57
N PHE A 144 7.80 12.66 -6.55
CA PHE A 144 8.12 12.70 -7.97
C PHE A 144 6.99 13.40 -8.76
N THR A 145 7.25 13.77 -10.02
CA THR A 145 6.27 14.49 -10.86
C THR A 145 5.73 13.65 -12.01
N GLN A 146 6.57 13.06 -12.83
CA GLN A 146 6.14 12.27 -13.99
C GLN A 146 6.49 10.80 -13.84
N ARG A 147 7.75 10.53 -13.55
CA ARG A 147 8.28 9.19 -13.36
C ARG A 147 9.38 9.20 -12.31
N ALA A 148 9.49 8.07 -11.60
CA ALA A 148 10.65 7.75 -10.79
C ALA A 148 11.00 6.28 -11.01
N THR A 149 12.27 5.95 -10.92
CA THR A 149 12.76 4.57 -10.97
C THR A 149 13.52 4.30 -9.69
N LEU A 150 13.13 3.25 -8.99
CA LEU A 150 13.85 2.73 -7.83
C LEU A 150 14.61 1.49 -8.27
N LEU A 151 15.86 1.40 -7.88
CA LEU A 151 16.72 0.25 -8.10
C LEU A 151 17.14 -0.27 -6.73
N TYR A 152 16.64 -1.43 -6.36
CA TYR A 152 16.92 -2.10 -5.09
C TYR A 152 17.31 -3.55 -5.36
N GLY A 153 18.59 -3.86 -5.10
CA GLY A 153 19.13 -5.18 -5.38
C GLY A 153 18.92 -5.58 -6.85
N ASP A 154 18.21 -6.66 -7.04
CA ASP A 154 17.86 -7.23 -8.34
C ASP A 154 16.59 -6.64 -8.98
N ARG A 155 15.93 -5.67 -8.33
CA ARG A 155 14.62 -5.16 -8.73
C ARG A 155 14.67 -3.76 -9.32
N ARG A 156 13.93 -3.60 -10.41
CA ARG A 156 13.60 -2.31 -11.00
C ARG A 156 12.11 -2.03 -10.78
N ILE A 157 11.81 -0.94 -10.09
CA ILE A 157 10.45 -0.53 -9.74
C ILE A 157 10.22 0.85 -10.35
N GLU A 158 9.24 0.97 -11.24
CA GLU A 158 8.91 2.22 -11.91
C GLU A 158 7.62 2.82 -11.32
N LEU A 159 7.68 4.05 -10.90
CA LEU A 159 6.52 4.85 -10.52
C LEU A 159 6.17 5.73 -11.71
N ILE A 160 4.91 5.68 -12.14
CA ILE A 160 4.43 6.41 -13.31
C ILE A 160 3.19 7.20 -12.93
N TYR A 161 3.28 8.53 -13.06
CA TYR A 161 2.11 9.37 -12.89
C TYR A 161 1.11 9.14 -14.03
N VAL A 162 -0.15 8.96 -13.67
CA VAL A 162 -1.24 8.71 -14.63
C VAL A 162 -2.46 9.63 -14.39
N GLY A 163 -2.64 10.11 -13.17
CA GLY A 163 -3.86 10.83 -12.81
C GLY A 163 -5.10 9.94 -12.91
N GLY A 164 -6.23 10.53 -13.27
CA GLY A 164 -7.51 9.81 -13.45
C GLY A 164 -8.35 9.84 -12.19
N HIS A 165 -8.27 8.81 -11.33
CA HIS A 165 -9.06 8.73 -10.11
C HIS A 165 -8.85 9.93 -9.18
N THR A 166 -7.60 10.33 -9.00
CA THR A 166 -7.25 11.61 -8.35
C THR A 166 -6.18 12.35 -9.16
N PRO A 167 -5.96 13.65 -8.85
CA PRO A 167 -4.84 14.39 -9.42
C PRO A 167 -3.46 13.86 -9.01
N ALA A 168 -3.38 12.97 -8.01
CA ALA A 168 -2.14 12.42 -7.49
C ALA A 168 -1.89 10.95 -7.87
N THR A 169 -2.85 10.32 -8.56
CA THR A 169 -2.81 8.88 -8.82
C THR A 169 -1.61 8.49 -9.68
N CYS A 170 -0.89 7.50 -9.23
CA CYS A 170 0.22 6.87 -9.93
C CYS A 170 0.10 5.35 -9.90
N ILE A 171 0.82 4.69 -10.77
CA ILE A 171 0.97 3.23 -10.78
C ILE A 171 2.40 2.85 -10.42
N VAL A 172 2.55 1.64 -9.86
CA VAL A 172 3.85 1.03 -9.59
C VAL A 172 4.01 -0.16 -10.52
N TRP A 173 4.97 -0.07 -11.43
CA TRP A 173 5.21 -1.05 -12.47
C TRP A 173 6.52 -1.80 -12.24
N LEU A 174 6.46 -3.12 -12.26
CA LEU A 174 7.62 -4.02 -12.21
C LEU A 174 7.77 -4.67 -13.59
N PRO A 175 8.67 -4.16 -14.45
CA PRO A 175 8.75 -4.58 -15.82
C PRO A 175 9.21 -6.03 -16.02
N GLU A 176 10.11 -6.51 -15.18
CA GLU A 176 10.65 -7.86 -15.23
C GLU A 176 9.61 -8.91 -14.80
N GLU A 177 8.85 -8.63 -13.75
CA GLU A 177 7.79 -9.47 -13.21
C GLU A 177 6.48 -9.34 -13.99
N LYS A 178 6.32 -8.26 -14.76
CA LYS A 178 5.08 -7.90 -15.47
C LYS A 178 3.90 -7.70 -14.52
N VAL A 179 4.17 -7.16 -13.34
CA VAL A 179 3.17 -6.83 -12.31
C VAL A 179 3.01 -5.32 -12.23
N CYS A 180 1.76 -4.87 -12.12
CA CYS A 180 1.42 -3.46 -11.97
C CYS A 180 0.46 -3.27 -10.78
N PHE A 181 0.85 -2.45 -9.81
CA PHE A 181 -0.08 -1.93 -8.80
C PHE A 181 -0.73 -0.67 -9.38
N VAL A 182 -2.02 -0.70 -9.57
CA VAL A 182 -2.76 0.34 -10.30
C VAL A 182 -3.61 1.24 -9.39
N GLY A 183 -3.59 1.01 -8.08
CA GLY A 183 -4.46 1.74 -7.15
C GLY A 183 -5.94 1.68 -7.57
N ASP A 184 -6.64 2.78 -7.43
CA ASP A 184 -8.07 2.90 -7.72
C ASP A 184 -8.41 3.21 -9.20
N ILE A 185 -7.48 3.02 -10.14
CA ILE A 185 -7.75 3.19 -11.57
C ILE A 185 -8.53 2.01 -12.13
N VAL A 186 -8.28 0.81 -11.61
CA VAL A 186 -8.94 -0.43 -12.04
C VAL A 186 -9.73 -1.01 -10.88
N TRP A 187 -11.02 -1.22 -11.12
CA TRP A 187 -11.94 -1.86 -10.18
C TRP A 187 -12.49 -3.12 -10.83
N VAL A 188 -12.56 -4.20 -10.07
CA VAL A 188 -13.15 -5.45 -10.53
C VAL A 188 -14.63 -5.45 -10.15
N ASP A 189 -15.51 -5.76 -11.11
CA ASP A 189 -16.97 -5.82 -10.96
C ASP A 189 -17.66 -4.51 -10.49
N GLN A 190 -16.96 -3.39 -10.59
CA GLN A 190 -17.47 -2.06 -10.24
C GLN A 190 -16.97 -1.00 -11.23
N HIS A 191 -17.72 0.12 -11.35
CA HIS A 191 -17.21 1.29 -12.06
C HIS A 191 -16.26 2.08 -11.16
N PRO A 192 -15.09 2.50 -11.67
CA PRO A 192 -14.22 3.39 -10.91
C PRO A 192 -14.91 4.74 -10.68
N TYR A 193 -14.73 5.28 -9.49
CA TYR A 193 -15.10 6.66 -9.19
C TYR A 193 -14.02 7.59 -9.79
N MET A 194 -14.47 8.55 -10.61
CA MET A 194 -13.62 9.59 -11.19
C MET A 194 -14.04 10.97 -10.69
#